data_08d9be8dbb3f8e6f8bf44a047774e156
#
_entry.id   08d9be8dbb3f8e6f8bf44a047774e156
#
_cell.length_a   1.000
_cell.length_b   1.000
_cell.length_c   1.000
_cell.angle_alpha   90.00
_cell.angle_beta   90.00
_cell.angle_gamma   90.00
#
_symmetry.space_group_name_H-M   'P 1'
#
loop_
_entity.id
_entity.type
_entity.pdbx_description
1 polymer ?
#
loop_
_entity_poly.entity_id
_entity_poly.type
_entity_poly.pdbx_seq_one_letter_code
_entity_poly.pdbx_strand_id
1 'polypeptide(L)'
;AIAIDTILNQKNTGVICVYVAIGQKASTVARVVRTLEENGAMAYTIVVAATASDGAPLQYLAPYSGVSMAEYFMLQGKDCLCVYDDLSKHAQAYRAMSLLLRRPPGREAYPGDVFYLHSRLLERAAKLSDELGGGSITALPIIETLAGDLSAYIPINVISITDGQIFLETEAFNSGIRPAINVGLSVSRVGGSAQIKAMKKIAGTLRLSLAQYRELAAFAQFGSDLDKSTKAQIDAGERTMQLLIQPQYHPMPVEDQVMQIYLAVKNYLMPVQVEEVS
;
A
#
# COMPACT_ATOMS: atom_id res chain seq x y z
N ALA A 1 -6.06 -6.30 1.18
CA ALA A 1 -5.36 -6.69 2.41
C ALA A 1 -4.60 -5.50 2.96
N ILE A 2 -3.45 -5.08 2.42
CA ILE A 2 -2.56 -4.05 3.02
C ILE A 2 -3.31 -2.80 3.50
N ALA A 3 -4.19 -2.22 2.68
CA ALA A 3 -4.95 -1.01 3.06
C ALA A 3 -5.90 -1.25 4.25
N ILE A 4 -6.56 -2.41 4.29
CA ILE A 4 -7.45 -2.77 5.40
C ILE A 4 -6.61 -3.04 6.65
N ASP A 5 -5.50 -3.77 6.53
CA ASP A 5 -4.59 -4.02 7.66
C ASP A 5 -4.03 -2.71 8.22
N THR A 6 -3.74 -1.72 7.35
CA THR A 6 -3.34 -0.37 7.79
C THR A 6 -4.44 0.31 8.60
N ILE A 7 -5.71 0.19 8.21
CA ILE A 7 -6.85 0.72 8.97
C ILE A 7 -6.98 -0.02 10.31
N LEU A 8 -6.93 -1.36 10.32
CA LEU A 8 -7.03 -2.17 11.54
C LEU A 8 -5.93 -1.83 12.55
N ASN A 9 -4.74 -1.52 12.06
CA ASN A 9 -3.59 -1.13 12.89
C ASN A 9 -3.72 0.26 13.53
N GLN A 10 -4.73 1.06 13.13
CA GLN A 10 -4.99 2.38 13.74
C GLN A 10 -5.81 2.30 15.03
N LYS A 11 -6.16 1.12 15.51
CA LYS A 11 -6.89 0.95 16.76
C LYS A 11 -6.14 1.59 17.93
N ASN A 12 -6.83 2.47 18.66
CA ASN A 12 -6.28 3.22 19.81
C ASN A 12 -5.16 4.22 19.51
N THR A 13 -4.89 4.55 18.24
CA THR A 13 -3.89 5.58 17.87
C THR A 13 -4.48 6.99 17.84
N GLY A 14 -5.81 7.12 17.77
CA GLY A 14 -6.50 8.40 17.59
C GLY A 14 -6.60 8.83 16.13
N VAL A 15 -6.04 8.08 15.18
CA VAL A 15 -6.13 8.34 13.74
C VAL A 15 -7.54 8.04 13.24
N ILE A 16 -8.12 8.95 12.47
CA ILE A 16 -9.42 8.78 11.82
C ILE A 16 -9.18 8.26 10.40
N CYS A 17 -9.83 7.13 10.08
CA CYS A 17 -9.69 6.51 8.77
C CYS A 17 -10.88 6.86 7.87
N VAL A 18 -10.61 7.12 6.59
CA VAL A 18 -11.63 7.31 5.56
C VAL A 18 -11.34 6.30 4.44
N TYR A 19 -12.21 5.32 4.28
CA TYR A 19 -12.14 4.34 3.22
C TYR A 19 -13.10 4.74 2.09
N VAL A 20 -12.56 5.05 0.92
CA VAL A 20 -13.32 5.49 -0.25
C VAL A 20 -13.34 4.37 -1.28
N ALA A 21 -14.47 3.70 -1.43
CA ALA A 21 -14.69 2.69 -2.46
C ALA A 21 -15.20 3.35 -3.75
N ILE A 22 -14.46 3.19 -4.85
CA ILE A 22 -14.76 3.83 -6.13
C ILE A 22 -14.93 2.75 -7.20
N GLY A 23 -16.13 2.61 -7.74
CA GLY A 23 -16.41 1.63 -8.79
C GLY A 23 -16.26 0.17 -8.36
N GLN A 24 -16.20 -0.11 -7.08
CA GLN A 24 -16.12 -1.46 -6.52
C GLN A 24 -17.49 -2.15 -6.55
N LYS A 25 -17.51 -3.49 -6.63
CA LYS A 25 -18.76 -4.26 -6.49
C LYS A 25 -19.34 -4.04 -5.08
N ALA A 26 -20.67 -3.87 -4.99
CA ALA A 26 -21.35 -3.69 -3.71
C ALA A 26 -21.03 -4.82 -2.69
N SER A 27 -20.91 -6.07 -3.17
CA SER A 27 -20.53 -7.22 -2.33
C SER A 27 -19.11 -7.12 -1.79
N THR A 28 -18.17 -6.50 -2.54
CA THR A 28 -16.80 -6.25 -2.07
C THR A 28 -16.81 -5.19 -0.97
N VAL A 29 -17.54 -4.10 -1.17
CA VAL A 29 -17.70 -3.04 -0.16
C VAL A 29 -18.33 -3.60 1.11
N ALA A 30 -19.40 -4.38 0.99
CA ALA A 30 -20.06 -5.01 2.13
C ALA A 30 -19.11 -5.94 2.92
N ARG A 31 -18.25 -6.69 2.23
CA ARG A 31 -17.23 -7.54 2.88
C ARG A 31 -16.19 -6.71 3.63
N VAL A 32 -15.72 -5.59 3.04
CA VAL A 32 -14.79 -4.69 3.72
C VAL A 32 -15.42 -4.10 4.98
N VAL A 33 -16.66 -3.59 4.88
CA VAL A 33 -17.40 -3.05 6.04
C VAL A 33 -17.54 -4.10 7.13
N ARG A 34 -17.94 -5.33 6.79
CA ARG A 34 -18.03 -6.44 7.76
C ARG A 34 -16.68 -6.72 8.43
N THR A 35 -15.59 -6.78 7.67
CA THR A 35 -14.24 -6.99 8.24
C THR A 35 -13.87 -5.87 9.21
N LEU A 36 -14.20 -4.62 8.90
CA LEU A 36 -13.96 -3.48 9.79
C LEU A 36 -14.84 -3.55 11.05
N GLU A 37 -16.10 -3.97 10.92
CA GLU A 37 -17.03 -4.16 12.05
C GLU A 37 -16.56 -5.28 13.00
N GLU A 38 -16.22 -6.45 12.45
CA GLU A 38 -15.75 -7.62 13.21
C GLU A 38 -14.48 -7.32 14.01
N ASN A 39 -13.64 -6.40 13.53
CA ASN A 39 -12.42 -5.97 14.21
C ASN A 39 -12.61 -4.68 15.05
N GLY A 40 -13.84 -4.15 15.14
CA GLY A 40 -14.14 -2.93 15.89
C GLY A 40 -13.58 -1.64 15.27
N ALA A 41 -13.16 -1.68 14.00
CA ALA A 41 -12.53 -0.54 13.32
C ALA A 41 -13.55 0.50 12.84
N MET A 42 -14.86 0.18 12.79
CA MET A 42 -15.89 1.14 12.42
C MET A 42 -16.03 2.29 13.42
N ALA A 43 -15.54 2.14 14.64
CA ALA A 43 -15.56 3.20 15.64
C ALA A 43 -14.71 4.44 15.24
N TYR A 44 -13.71 4.25 14.36
CA TYR A 44 -12.81 5.31 13.90
C TYR A 44 -12.70 5.37 12.37
N THR A 45 -13.59 4.68 11.63
CA THR A 45 -13.55 4.62 10.16
C THR A 45 -14.84 5.15 9.55
N ILE A 46 -14.70 6.04 8.58
CA ILE A 46 -15.76 6.53 7.71
C ILE A 46 -15.66 5.78 6.38
N VAL A 47 -16.78 5.25 5.90
CA VAL A 47 -16.83 4.59 4.58
C VAL A 47 -17.63 5.47 3.61
N VAL A 48 -16.98 5.85 2.51
CA VAL A 48 -17.60 6.56 1.39
C VAL A 48 -17.63 5.61 0.19
N ALA A 49 -18.81 5.32 -0.33
CA ALA A 49 -18.93 4.34 -1.41
C ALA A 49 -19.68 4.91 -2.61
N ALA A 50 -19.07 4.81 -3.78
CA ALA A 50 -19.71 4.89 -5.08
C ALA A 50 -19.40 3.60 -5.82
N THR A 51 -20.37 2.69 -5.87
CA THR A 51 -20.20 1.33 -6.38
C THR A 51 -20.17 1.29 -7.92
N ALA A 52 -19.86 0.14 -8.49
CA ALA A 52 -19.88 -0.07 -9.95
C ALA A 52 -21.26 0.14 -10.59
N SER A 53 -22.34 0.06 -9.80
CA SER A 53 -23.71 0.31 -10.27
C SER A 53 -24.09 1.80 -10.23
N ASP A 54 -23.29 2.63 -9.55
CA ASP A 54 -23.53 4.05 -9.49
C ASP A 54 -22.99 4.77 -10.74
N GLY A 55 -23.64 5.87 -11.12
CA GLY A 55 -23.22 6.65 -12.28
C GLY A 55 -21.81 7.23 -12.14
N ALA A 56 -21.14 7.44 -13.28
CA ALA A 56 -19.80 8.01 -13.33
C ALA A 56 -19.63 9.33 -12.55
N PRO A 57 -20.61 10.26 -12.48
CA PRO A 57 -20.49 11.46 -11.66
C PRO A 57 -20.35 11.18 -10.16
N LEU A 58 -21.02 10.16 -9.62
CA LEU A 58 -20.88 9.77 -8.21
C LEU A 58 -19.52 9.14 -7.93
N GLN A 59 -19.04 8.29 -8.83
CA GLN A 59 -17.70 7.71 -8.73
C GLN A 59 -16.61 8.79 -8.83
N TYR A 60 -16.84 9.82 -9.65
CA TYR A 60 -15.94 10.98 -9.73
C TYR A 60 -15.93 11.80 -8.45
N LEU A 61 -17.08 12.04 -7.82
CA LEU A 61 -17.20 12.88 -6.61
C LEU A 61 -16.72 12.16 -5.33
N ALA A 62 -16.84 10.85 -5.26
CA ALA A 62 -16.58 10.08 -4.04
C ALA A 62 -15.22 10.38 -3.37
N PRO A 63 -14.06 10.36 -4.08
CA PRO A 63 -12.78 10.62 -3.43
C PRO A 63 -12.65 12.07 -2.94
N TYR A 64 -13.23 13.03 -3.65
CA TYR A 64 -13.23 14.42 -3.19
C TYR A 64 -14.10 14.61 -1.95
N SER A 65 -15.23 13.92 -1.87
CA SER A 65 -16.07 13.91 -0.67
C SER A 65 -15.31 13.30 0.52
N GLY A 66 -14.64 12.18 0.30
CA GLY A 66 -13.86 11.51 1.33
C GLY A 66 -12.73 12.37 1.88
N VAL A 67 -11.94 13.00 1.01
CA VAL A 67 -10.84 13.87 1.46
C VAL A 67 -11.36 15.12 2.17
N SER A 68 -12.51 15.66 1.76
CA SER A 68 -13.11 16.82 2.45
C SER A 68 -13.55 16.46 3.88
N MET A 69 -14.02 15.23 4.11
CA MET A 69 -14.30 14.74 5.46
C MET A 69 -13.02 14.63 6.29
N ALA A 70 -11.92 14.13 5.70
CA ALA A 70 -10.62 14.05 6.37
C ALA A 70 -10.04 15.43 6.69
N GLU A 71 -10.16 16.39 5.77
CA GLU A 71 -9.74 17.79 5.99
C GLU A 71 -10.45 18.43 7.18
N TYR A 72 -11.72 18.15 7.37
CA TYR A 72 -12.47 18.63 8.54
C TYR A 72 -11.79 18.22 9.85
N PHE A 73 -11.32 17.00 9.95
CA PHE A 73 -10.60 16.51 11.14
C PHE A 73 -9.16 17.02 11.20
N MET A 74 -8.47 17.07 10.05
CA MET A 74 -7.11 17.61 9.96
C MET A 74 -7.05 19.05 10.48
N LEU A 75 -8.02 19.89 10.10
CA LEU A 75 -8.13 21.29 10.58
C LEU A 75 -8.44 21.40 12.07
N GLN A 76 -8.86 20.31 12.72
CA GLN A 76 -9.02 20.21 14.18
C GLN A 76 -7.77 19.64 14.88
N GLY A 77 -6.66 19.54 14.18
CA GLY A 77 -5.42 19.01 14.72
C GLY A 77 -5.34 17.49 14.81
N LYS A 78 -6.25 16.77 14.13
CA LYS A 78 -6.24 15.29 14.13
C LYS A 78 -5.46 14.72 12.95
N ASP A 79 -4.95 13.52 13.12
CA ASP A 79 -4.31 12.76 12.04
C ASP A 79 -5.35 11.86 11.36
N CYS A 80 -5.32 11.82 10.03
CA CYS A 80 -6.27 11.06 9.21
C CYS A 80 -5.53 10.15 8.22
N LEU A 81 -6.16 9.01 7.91
CA LEU A 81 -5.74 8.09 6.86
C LEU A 81 -6.83 7.99 5.81
N CYS A 82 -6.55 8.36 4.56
CA CYS A 82 -7.47 8.22 3.44
C CYS A 82 -7.03 7.08 2.52
N VAL A 83 -7.87 6.07 2.36
CA VAL A 83 -7.67 4.98 1.40
C VAL A 83 -8.60 5.20 0.21
N TYR A 84 -8.06 5.23 -1.01
CA TYR A 84 -8.84 5.36 -2.25
C TYR A 84 -8.80 4.03 -3.03
N ASP A 85 -9.88 3.29 -3.01
CA ASP A 85 -10.00 1.95 -3.62
C ASP A 85 -11.05 1.96 -4.76
N ASP A 86 -10.69 2.24 -6.03
CA ASP A 86 -9.36 2.59 -6.52
C ASP A 86 -9.40 3.83 -7.45
N LEU A 87 -8.25 4.44 -7.66
CA LEU A 87 -8.14 5.61 -8.53
C LEU A 87 -8.07 5.25 -10.03
N SER A 88 -7.84 4.00 -10.40
CA SER A 88 -7.97 3.54 -11.78
C SER A 88 -9.41 3.66 -12.24
N LYS A 89 -10.39 3.22 -11.42
CA LYS A 89 -11.82 3.37 -11.70
C LYS A 89 -12.27 4.83 -11.65
N HIS A 90 -11.68 5.62 -10.75
CA HIS A 90 -11.89 7.08 -10.73
C HIS A 90 -11.51 7.73 -12.07
N ALA A 91 -10.34 7.39 -12.60
CA ALA A 91 -9.91 7.89 -13.91
C ALA A 91 -10.82 7.40 -15.06
N GLN A 92 -11.28 6.13 -15.00
CA GLN A 92 -12.21 5.58 -15.98
C GLN A 92 -13.56 6.32 -15.96
N ALA A 93 -14.10 6.62 -14.78
CA ALA A 93 -15.33 7.41 -14.63
C ALA A 93 -15.16 8.81 -15.23
N TYR A 94 -14.02 9.47 -14.96
CA TYR A 94 -13.70 10.77 -15.53
C TYR A 94 -13.54 10.74 -17.06
N ARG A 95 -12.90 9.69 -17.59
CA ARG A 95 -12.82 9.44 -19.03
C ARG A 95 -14.19 9.29 -19.66
N ALA A 96 -15.07 8.48 -19.08
CA ALA A 96 -16.43 8.28 -19.57
C ALA A 96 -17.22 9.60 -19.62
N MET A 97 -17.17 10.40 -18.56
CA MET A 97 -17.83 11.71 -18.51
C MET A 97 -17.25 12.66 -19.57
N SER A 98 -15.92 12.71 -19.72
CA SER A 98 -15.24 13.58 -20.68
C SER A 98 -15.61 13.24 -22.13
N LEU A 99 -15.69 11.94 -22.46
CA LEU A 99 -16.10 11.49 -23.78
C LEU A 99 -17.57 11.81 -24.08
N LEU A 100 -18.46 11.66 -23.09
CA LEU A 100 -19.88 12.07 -23.23
C LEU A 100 -20.02 13.59 -23.47
N LEU A 101 -19.17 14.38 -22.83
CA LEU A 101 -19.09 15.83 -23.04
C LEU A 101 -18.33 16.21 -24.30
N ARG A 102 -17.95 15.23 -25.14
CA ARG A 102 -17.20 15.43 -26.40
C ARG A 102 -15.88 16.18 -26.23
N ARG A 103 -15.22 16.05 -25.08
CA ARG A 103 -13.88 16.58 -24.89
C ARG A 103 -12.88 15.73 -25.68
N PRO A 104 -11.88 16.35 -26.34
CA PRO A 104 -10.93 15.61 -27.18
C PRO A 104 -10.14 14.62 -26.33
N PRO A 105 -10.09 13.33 -26.75
CA PRO A 105 -9.31 12.32 -26.05
C PRO A 105 -7.80 12.46 -26.32
N GLY A 106 -7.00 12.20 -25.29
CA GLY A 106 -5.55 12.06 -25.38
C GLY A 106 -5.09 10.60 -25.31
N ARG A 107 -3.95 10.37 -24.67
CA ARG A 107 -3.38 9.02 -24.48
C ARG A 107 -4.40 8.10 -23.77
N GLU A 108 -4.54 6.87 -24.27
CA GLU A 108 -5.49 5.87 -23.77
C GLU A 108 -6.94 6.38 -23.65
N ALA A 109 -7.30 7.33 -24.52
CA ALA A 109 -8.59 8.02 -24.55
C ALA A 109 -8.91 8.84 -23.27
N TYR A 110 -7.97 9.05 -22.38
CA TYR A 110 -8.13 9.96 -21.25
C TYR A 110 -8.11 11.43 -21.72
N PRO A 111 -8.84 12.33 -21.05
CA PRO A 111 -8.74 13.76 -21.33
C PRO A 111 -7.37 14.28 -20.90
N GLY A 112 -6.91 15.38 -21.55
CA GLY A 112 -5.58 15.93 -21.31
C GLY A 112 -5.29 16.39 -19.88
N ASP A 113 -6.33 16.60 -19.08
CA ASP A 113 -6.25 17.03 -17.68
C ASP A 113 -6.39 15.87 -16.65
N VAL A 114 -6.27 14.61 -17.09
CA VAL A 114 -6.38 13.46 -16.15
C VAL A 114 -5.28 13.44 -15.09
N PHE A 115 -4.10 13.98 -15.36
CA PHE A 115 -3.08 14.18 -14.35
C PHE A 115 -3.58 15.08 -13.23
N TYR A 116 -4.22 16.19 -13.60
CA TYR A 116 -4.78 17.15 -12.65
C TYR A 116 -5.95 16.55 -11.82
N LEU A 117 -6.69 15.59 -12.37
CA LEU A 117 -7.71 14.85 -11.64
C LEU A 117 -7.15 14.25 -10.34
N HIS A 118 -6.01 13.60 -10.41
CA HIS A 118 -5.39 12.92 -9.26
C HIS A 118 -4.49 13.86 -8.45
N SER A 119 -3.74 14.78 -9.08
CA SER A 119 -2.86 15.68 -8.35
C SER A 119 -3.64 16.59 -7.42
N ARG A 120 -4.74 17.22 -7.87
CA ARG A 120 -5.59 18.06 -7.01
C ARG A 120 -6.31 17.31 -5.88
N LEU A 121 -6.42 15.97 -5.98
CA LEU A 121 -6.94 15.11 -4.91
C LEU A 121 -5.83 14.78 -3.91
N LEU A 122 -4.70 14.28 -4.40
CA LEU A 122 -3.64 13.71 -3.58
C LEU A 122 -2.79 14.78 -2.88
N GLU A 123 -2.60 15.95 -3.49
CA GLU A 123 -1.90 17.08 -2.85
C GLU A 123 -2.65 17.69 -1.65
N ARG A 124 -3.91 17.32 -1.45
CA ARG A 124 -4.67 17.67 -0.23
C ARG A 124 -4.19 16.87 0.99
N ALA A 125 -3.50 15.74 0.79
CA ALA A 125 -2.85 15.00 1.84
C ALA A 125 -1.58 15.74 2.28
N ALA A 126 -1.60 16.30 3.49
CA ALA A 126 -0.55 17.16 3.99
C ALA A 126 -0.39 17.01 5.51
N LYS A 127 0.76 17.42 6.03
CA LYS A 127 0.99 17.69 7.45
C LYS A 127 0.98 19.20 7.66
N LEU A 128 0.04 19.67 8.46
CA LEU A 128 -0.05 21.09 8.81
C LEU A 128 1.05 21.48 9.81
N SER A 129 1.46 22.75 9.77
CA SER A 129 2.33 23.33 10.80
C SER A 129 1.59 23.39 12.15
N ASP A 130 2.36 23.50 13.23
CA ASP A 130 1.81 23.63 14.60
C ASP A 130 0.92 24.87 14.75
N GLU A 131 1.23 25.95 14.03
CA GLU A 131 0.42 27.17 13.98
C GLU A 131 -0.98 26.94 13.39
N LEU A 132 -1.10 25.95 12.49
CA LEU A 132 -2.37 25.54 11.87
C LEU A 132 -3.03 24.33 12.57
N GLY A 133 -2.55 23.99 13.77
CA GLY A 133 -3.10 22.90 14.59
C GLY A 133 -2.40 21.55 14.44
N GLY A 134 -1.40 21.41 13.56
CA GLY A 134 -0.56 20.22 13.46
C GLY A 134 -1.23 18.94 12.98
N GLY A 135 -2.46 19.00 12.47
CA GLY A 135 -3.16 17.82 11.92
C GLY A 135 -2.53 17.31 10.62
N SER A 136 -2.86 16.09 10.22
CA SER A 136 -2.32 15.51 8.99
C SER A 136 -3.33 14.62 8.25
N ILE A 137 -3.11 14.47 6.93
CA ILE A 137 -3.75 13.44 6.12
C ILE A 137 -2.65 12.62 5.44
N THR A 138 -2.71 11.30 5.61
CA THR A 138 -1.95 10.35 4.82
C THR A 138 -2.86 9.73 3.78
N ALA A 139 -2.51 9.85 2.50
CA ALA A 139 -3.26 9.23 1.41
C ALA A 139 -2.63 7.89 1.01
N LEU A 140 -3.46 6.86 0.88
CA LEU A 140 -3.08 5.54 0.39
C LEU A 140 -3.93 5.20 -0.85
N PRO A 141 -3.56 5.71 -2.02
CA PRO A 141 -4.26 5.41 -3.26
C PRO A 141 -3.94 4.01 -3.76
N ILE A 142 -4.96 3.29 -4.23
CA ILE A 142 -4.82 2.00 -4.88
C ILE A 142 -4.96 2.20 -6.39
N ILE A 143 -4.06 1.59 -7.15
CA ILE A 143 -4.06 1.60 -8.61
C ILE A 143 -4.06 0.16 -9.11
N GLU A 144 -4.94 -0.17 -10.03
CA GLU A 144 -4.91 -1.44 -10.76
C GLU A 144 -3.93 -1.33 -11.93
N THR A 145 -3.02 -2.30 -12.05
CA THR A 145 -2.14 -2.46 -13.21
C THR A 145 -2.60 -3.66 -14.05
N LEU A 146 -2.49 -3.56 -15.36
CA LEU A 146 -2.68 -4.68 -16.27
C LEU A 146 -1.35 -5.40 -16.45
N ALA A 147 -1.30 -6.68 -16.12
CA ALA A 147 -0.09 -7.52 -16.22
C ALA A 147 1.16 -6.93 -15.53
N GLY A 148 0.98 -6.14 -14.48
CA GLY A 148 2.09 -5.52 -13.76
C GLY A 148 2.74 -4.33 -14.46
N ASP A 149 2.12 -3.78 -15.52
CA ASP A 149 2.67 -2.64 -16.28
C ASP A 149 2.57 -1.33 -15.46
N LEU A 150 3.68 -0.94 -14.86
CA LEU A 150 3.84 0.34 -14.18
C LEU A 150 3.99 1.53 -15.14
N SER A 151 4.32 1.29 -16.41
CA SER A 151 4.52 2.34 -17.42
C SER A 151 3.24 2.82 -18.08
N ALA A 152 2.10 2.19 -17.76
CA ALA A 152 0.79 2.63 -18.19
C ALA A 152 0.47 4.05 -17.68
N TYR A 153 -0.44 4.75 -18.36
CA TYR A 153 -0.64 6.18 -18.18
C TYR A 153 -1.07 6.57 -16.76
N ILE A 154 -2.05 5.88 -16.20
CA ILE A 154 -2.54 6.20 -14.85
C ILE A 154 -1.54 5.81 -13.75
N PRO A 155 -0.94 4.61 -13.75
CA PRO A 155 0.08 4.25 -12.76
C PRO A 155 1.23 5.23 -12.70
N ILE A 156 1.83 5.59 -13.84
CA ILE A 156 2.98 6.50 -13.87
C ILE A 156 2.64 7.91 -13.37
N ASN A 157 1.43 8.40 -13.67
CA ASN A 157 0.95 9.69 -13.17
C ASN A 157 0.85 9.67 -11.64
N VAL A 158 0.24 8.64 -11.05
CA VAL A 158 0.05 8.56 -9.60
C VAL A 158 1.38 8.33 -8.88
N ILE A 159 2.29 7.52 -9.41
CA ILE A 159 3.66 7.38 -8.88
C ILE A 159 4.39 8.72 -8.84
N SER A 160 4.21 9.56 -9.85
CA SER A 160 4.87 10.88 -9.90
C SER A 160 4.30 11.88 -8.90
N ILE A 161 3.01 11.77 -8.56
CA ILE A 161 2.34 12.64 -7.59
C ILE A 161 2.65 12.22 -6.16
N THR A 162 2.71 10.90 -5.88
CA THR A 162 2.87 10.34 -4.54
C THR A 162 4.33 10.26 -4.09
N ASP A 163 4.56 10.05 -2.80
CA ASP A 163 5.90 9.88 -2.21
C ASP A 163 6.49 8.48 -2.35
N GLY A 164 5.98 7.71 -3.28
CA GLY A 164 6.45 6.37 -3.58
C GLY A 164 5.33 5.39 -3.88
N GLN A 165 5.69 4.13 -4.03
CA GLN A 165 4.76 3.04 -4.35
C GLN A 165 5.10 1.76 -3.61
N ILE A 166 4.08 0.98 -3.27
CA ILE A 166 4.18 -0.42 -2.86
C ILE A 166 3.73 -1.24 -4.07
N PHE A 167 4.68 -1.94 -4.70
CA PHE A 167 4.40 -2.76 -5.87
C PHE A 167 4.10 -4.21 -5.48
N LEU A 168 2.96 -4.74 -5.95
CA LEU A 168 2.52 -6.10 -5.70
C LEU A 168 2.68 -6.95 -6.95
N GLU A 169 3.26 -8.13 -6.80
CA GLU A 169 3.53 -9.08 -7.90
C GLU A 169 2.61 -10.28 -7.85
N THR A 170 2.04 -10.63 -9.01
CA THR A 170 1.19 -11.82 -9.15
C THR A 170 1.99 -13.11 -8.93
N GLU A 171 3.23 -13.18 -9.41
CA GLU A 171 4.10 -14.35 -9.23
C GLU A 171 4.42 -14.60 -7.76
N ALA A 172 4.78 -13.56 -7.01
CA ALA A 172 5.00 -13.66 -5.57
C ALA A 172 3.73 -14.12 -4.83
N PHE A 173 2.56 -13.61 -5.22
CA PHE A 173 1.29 -14.04 -4.65
C PHE A 173 1.00 -15.53 -4.89
N ASN A 174 1.22 -15.99 -6.11
CA ASN A 174 0.99 -17.39 -6.50
C ASN A 174 2.01 -18.35 -5.87
N SER A 175 3.22 -17.90 -5.60
CA SER A 175 4.24 -18.69 -4.89
C SER A 175 4.05 -18.73 -3.37
N GLY A 176 2.99 -18.09 -2.85
CA GLY A 176 2.67 -18.10 -1.42
C GLY A 176 3.26 -16.94 -0.60
N ILE A 177 4.04 -16.06 -1.22
CA ILE A 177 4.57 -14.86 -0.55
C ILE A 177 3.44 -13.85 -0.37
N ARG A 178 2.99 -13.65 0.86
CA ARG A 178 1.86 -12.76 1.19
C ARG A 178 2.17 -11.94 2.44
N PRO A 179 2.13 -10.60 2.35
CA PRO A 179 1.79 -9.78 1.17
C PRO A 179 2.81 -9.89 0.04
N ALA A 180 2.32 -9.87 -1.20
CA ALA A 180 3.12 -10.11 -2.41
C ALA A 180 3.93 -8.88 -2.83
N ILE A 181 4.66 -8.28 -1.91
CA ILE A 181 5.39 -7.02 -2.12
C ILE A 181 6.73 -7.30 -2.83
N ASN A 182 6.93 -6.64 -3.97
CA ASN A 182 8.26 -6.57 -4.57
C ASN A 182 9.07 -5.46 -3.89
N VAL A 183 10.03 -5.86 -3.07
CA VAL A 183 10.91 -4.94 -2.32
C VAL A 183 11.83 -4.12 -3.25
N GLY A 184 12.19 -4.65 -4.42
CA GLY A 184 13.06 -3.99 -5.40
C GLY A 184 12.35 -2.83 -6.12
N LEU A 185 11.11 -3.04 -6.56
CA LEU A 185 10.30 -2.07 -7.29
C LEU A 185 9.52 -1.12 -6.37
N SER A 186 9.39 -1.45 -5.10
CA SER A 186 8.75 -0.59 -4.12
C SER A 186 9.73 0.50 -3.65
N VAL A 187 9.25 1.74 -3.65
CA VAL A 187 10.05 2.92 -3.29
C VAL A 187 9.28 3.79 -2.33
N SER A 188 9.98 4.36 -1.35
CA SER A 188 9.44 5.42 -0.48
C SER A 188 10.41 6.61 -0.47
N ARG A 189 9.92 7.79 -0.86
CA ARG A 189 10.69 9.05 -0.77
C ARG A 189 10.82 9.54 0.67
N VAL A 190 9.86 9.20 1.52
CA VAL A 190 9.89 9.51 2.97
C VAL A 190 10.90 8.60 3.67
N GLY A 191 10.91 7.33 3.30
CA GLY A 191 11.89 6.33 3.74
C GLY A 191 12.01 6.24 5.26
N GLY A 192 13.24 6.20 5.73
CA GLY A 192 13.56 6.08 7.15
C GLY A 192 13.11 7.24 8.04
N SER A 193 12.65 8.37 7.47
CA SER A 193 12.13 9.50 8.26
C SER A 193 10.79 9.17 8.93
N ALA A 194 10.01 8.26 8.36
CA ALA A 194 8.74 7.79 8.92
C ALA A 194 8.92 6.62 9.92
N GLN A 195 10.12 6.03 10.01
CA GLN A 195 10.38 4.89 10.89
C GLN A 195 10.75 5.35 12.30
N ILE A 196 10.28 4.60 13.32
CA ILE A 196 10.79 4.73 14.69
C ILE A 196 12.29 4.40 14.72
N LYS A 197 13.00 4.97 15.70
CA LYS A 197 14.46 4.84 15.81
C LYS A 197 14.95 3.38 15.83
N ALA A 198 14.20 2.50 16.51
CA ALA A 198 14.53 1.07 16.61
C ALA A 198 14.44 0.41 15.22
N MET A 199 13.34 0.57 14.50
CA MET A 199 13.15 0.02 13.16
C MET A 199 14.23 0.56 12.20
N LYS A 200 14.47 1.86 12.18
CA LYS A 200 15.50 2.47 11.33
C LYS A 200 16.90 1.88 11.55
N LYS A 201 17.22 1.54 12.80
CA LYS A 201 18.52 0.97 13.14
C LYS A 201 18.73 -0.46 12.65
N ILE A 202 17.66 -1.27 12.63
CA ILE A 202 17.76 -2.69 12.29
C ILE A 202 17.39 -3.02 10.84
N ALA A 203 16.44 -2.30 10.24
CA ALA A 203 15.92 -2.60 8.91
C ALA A 203 16.84 -2.14 7.77
N GLY A 204 17.89 -1.37 8.04
CA GLY A 204 18.72 -0.74 7.02
C GLY A 204 19.39 -1.72 6.05
N THR A 205 19.77 -2.90 6.51
CA THR A 205 20.42 -3.94 5.69
C THR A 205 19.44 -4.94 5.08
N LEU A 206 18.21 -5.01 5.57
CA LEU A 206 17.23 -6.02 5.18
C LEU A 206 16.95 -6.01 3.67
N ARG A 207 16.76 -4.82 3.09
CA ARG A 207 16.50 -4.68 1.66
C ARG A 207 17.65 -5.20 0.80
N LEU A 208 18.89 -4.92 1.18
CA LEU A 208 20.07 -5.40 0.48
C LEU A 208 20.19 -6.92 0.59
N SER A 209 20.00 -7.48 1.77
CA SER A 209 20.04 -8.92 2.00
C SER A 209 18.99 -9.67 1.20
N LEU A 210 17.76 -9.13 1.10
CA LEU A 210 16.70 -9.72 0.27
C LEU A 210 16.98 -9.62 -1.22
N ALA A 211 17.61 -8.53 -1.69
CA ALA A 211 18.02 -8.40 -3.08
C ALA A 211 19.09 -9.44 -3.43
N GLN A 212 20.12 -9.58 -2.59
CA GLN A 212 21.17 -10.60 -2.75
C GLN A 212 20.59 -12.02 -2.73
N TYR A 213 19.68 -12.31 -1.80
CA TYR A 213 19.00 -13.60 -1.76
C TYR A 213 18.28 -13.91 -3.08
N ARG A 214 17.51 -12.97 -3.64
CA ARG A 214 16.79 -13.18 -4.91
C ARG A 214 17.73 -13.48 -6.08
N GLU A 215 18.84 -12.77 -6.18
CA GLU A 215 19.86 -13.02 -7.20
C GLU A 215 20.48 -14.43 -7.04
N LEU A 216 20.89 -14.79 -5.81
CA LEU A 216 21.49 -16.08 -5.52
C LEU A 216 20.51 -17.23 -5.68
N ALA A 217 19.25 -17.06 -5.26
CA ALA A 217 18.21 -18.08 -5.43
C ALA A 217 17.91 -18.36 -6.91
N ALA A 218 17.88 -17.32 -7.77
CA ALA A 218 17.75 -17.49 -9.21
C ALA A 218 18.95 -18.25 -9.80
N PHE A 219 20.16 -17.95 -9.36
CA PHE A 219 21.38 -18.66 -9.79
C PHE A 219 21.38 -20.13 -9.34
N ALA A 220 20.90 -20.41 -8.13
CA ALA A 220 20.84 -21.76 -7.57
C ALA A 220 19.95 -22.72 -8.38
N GLN A 221 18.94 -22.20 -9.08
CA GLN A 221 18.10 -23.01 -9.98
C GLN A 221 18.84 -23.55 -11.21
N PHE A 222 19.96 -22.94 -11.59
CA PHE A 222 20.71 -23.29 -12.78
C PHE A 222 22.03 -24.03 -12.51
N GLY A 223 22.49 -24.12 -11.24
CA GLY A 223 23.78 -24.72 -10.90
C GLY A 223 23.74 -25.62 -9.68
N SER A 224 24.44 -26.78 -9.76
CA SER A 224 24.45 -27.79 -8.69
C SER A 224 25.53 -27.61 -7.63
N ASP A 225 26.59 -26.84 -7.91
CA ASP A 225 27.74 -26.68 -7.01
C ASP A 225 27.86 -25.25 -6.45
N LEU A 226 27.09 -25.00 -5.40
CA LEU A 226 27.21 -23.76 -4.63
C LEU A 226 28.25 -23.94 -3.51
N ASP A 227 29.11 -22.95 -3.33
CA ASP A 227 30.02 -22.92 -2.20
C ASP A 227 29.26 -22.78 -0.87
N LYS A 228 29.92 -23.10 0.24
CA LYS A 228 29.30 -23.08 1.59
C LYS A 228 28.80 -21.68 1.99
N SER A 229 29.46 -20.62 1.56
CA SER A 229 29.11 -19.23 1.87
C SER A 229 27.82 -18.82 1.17
N THR A 230 27.73 -19.10 -0.14
CA THR A 230 26.55 -18.83 -0.96
C THR A 230 25.34 -19.61 -0.46
N LYS A 231 25.52 -20.87 -0.09
CA LYS A 231 24.47 -21.71 0.48
C LYS A 231 23.94 -21.13 1.79
N ALA A 232 24.82 -20.68 2.69
CA ALA A 232 24.42 -20.05 3.95
C ALA A 232 23.66 -18.73 3.74
N GLN A 233 24.00 -17.95 2.71
CA GLN A 233 23.26 -16.72 2.35
C GLN A 233 21.87 -17.04 1.80
N ILE A 234 21.71 -18.08 1.01
CA ILE A 234 20.41 -18.54 0.52
C ILE A 234 19.55 -19.01 1.69
N ASP A 235 20.10 -19.85 2.56
CA ASP A 235 19.41 -20.38 3.75
C ASP A 235 18.95 -19.26 4.70
N ALA A 236 19.75 -18.21 4.88
CA ALA A 236 19.39 -17.06 5.69
C ALA A 236 18.29 -16.21 5.02
N GLY A 237 18.39 -16.02 3.70
CA GLY A 237 17.42 -15.27 2.92
C GLY A 237 16.05 -15.95 2.87
N GLU A 238 16.01 -17.27 2.75
CA GLU A 238 14.78 -18.06 2.75
C GLU A 238 14.03 -17.93 4.07
N ARG A 239 14.72 -18.04 5.21
CA ARG A 239 14.15 -17.81 6.53
C ARG A 239 13.65 -16.38 6.71
N THR A 240 14.40 -15.41 6.19
CA THR A 240 13.98 -14.00 6.20
C THR A 240 12.72 -13.80 5.38
N MET A 241 12.61 -14.42 4.21
CA MET A 241 11.40 -14.36 3.38
C MET A 241 10.19 -15.00 4.08
N GLN A 242 10.40 -16.16 4.72
CA GLN A 242 9.35 -16.85 5.48
C GLN A 242 8.84 -15.99 6.64
N LEU A 243 9.74 -15.33 7.37
CA LEU A 243 9.39 -14.43 8.47
C LEU A 243 8.54 -13.23 8.03
N LEU A 244 8.68 -12.79 6.79
CA LEU A 244 7.94 -11.65 6.22
C LEU A 244 6.55 -12.03 5.71
N ILE A 245 6.20 -13.32 5.68
CA ILE A 245 4.84 -13.77 5.34
C ILE A 245 3.92 -13.47 6.52
N GLN A 246 2.82 -12.77 6.24
CA GLN A 246 1.85 -12.35 7.24
C GLN A 246 0.45 -12.77 6.84
N PRO A 247 -0.37 -13.29 7.78
CA PRO A 247 -1.76 -13.57 7.52
C PRO A 247 -2.56 -12.27 7.29
N GLN A 248 -3.60 -12.37 6.50
CA GLN A 248 -4.49 -11.24 6.20
C GLN A 248 -5.30 -10.85 7.44
N TYR A 249 -5.48 -9.56 7.68
CA TYR A 249 -6.26 -8.99 8.79
C TYR A 249 -5.67 -9.23 10.20
N HIS A 250 -4.39 -9.53 10.25
CA HIS A 250 -3.64 -9.67 11.49
C HIS A 250 -2.40 -8.77 11.47
N PRO A 251 -2.57 -7.43 11.55
CA PRO A 251 -1.44 -6.53 11.59
C PRO A 251 -0.60 -6.76 12.85
N MET A 252 0.71 -6.82 12.66
CA MET A 252 1.67 -7.08 13.74
C MET A 252 2.05 -5.78 14.45
N PRO A 253 2.12 -5.75 15.80
CA PRO A 253 2.66 -4.62 16.55
C PRO A 253 4.09 -4.29 16.14
N VAL A 254 4.47 -3.00 16.18
CA VAL A 254 5.79 -2.56 15.73
C VAL A 254 6.93 -3.14 16.55
N GLU A 255 6.71 -3.41 17.83
CA GLU A 255 7.65 -4.06 18.75
C GLU A 255 8.00 -5.46 18.26
N ASP A 256 6.99 -6.25 17.89
CA ASP A 256 7.16 -7.60 17.38
C ASP A 256 7.86 -7.59 16.01
N GLN A 257 7.51 -6.64 15.12
CA GLN A 257 8.21 -6.45 13.85
C GLN A 257 9.70 -6.17 14.07
N VAL A 258 10.04 -5.29 15.02
CA VAL A 258 11.43 -4.95 15.37
C VAL A 258 12.16 -6.20 15.86
N MET A 259 11.57 -6.99 16.75
CA MET A 259 12.18 -8.22 17.28
C MET A 259 12.41 -9.25 16.17
N GLN A 260 11.41 -9.51 15.34
CA GLN A 260 11.52 -10.47 14.24
C GLN A 260 12.59 -10.06 13.22
N ILE A 261 12.60 -8.81 12.77
CA ILE A 261 13.62 -8.32 11.85
C ILE A 261 15.02 -8.40 12.48
N TYR A 262 15.15 -8.12 13.77
CA TYR A 262 16.42 -8.25 14.47
C TYR A 262 16.94 -9.69 14.47
N LEU A 263 16.07 -10.67 14.72
CA LEU A 263 16.43 -12.09 14.68
C LEU A 263 16.92 -12.52 13.28
N ALA A 264 16.21 -12.06 12.23
CA ALA A 264 16.59 -12.33 10.85
C ALA A 264 17.95 -11.69 10.48
N VAL A 265 18.12 -10.39 10.73
CA VAL A 265 19.34 -9.64 10.38
C VAL A 265 20.57 -10.15 11.14
N LYS A 266 20.39 -10.68 12.35
CA LYS A 266 21.47 -11.25 13.15
C LYS A 266 21.69 -12.76 12.92
N ASN A 267 21.00 -13.35 11.97
CA ASN A 267 21.09 -14.79 11.63
C ASN A 267 20.78 -15.72 12.81
N TYR A 268 20.00 -15.27 13.80
CA TYR A 268 19.59 -16.13 14.93
C TYR A 268 18.60 -17.22 14.51
N LEU A 269 18.01 -17.11 13.33
CA LEU A 269 17.06 -18.09 12.80
C LEU A 269 17.74 -19.28 12.11
N MET A 270 19.06 -19.29 11.95
CA MET A 270 19.77 -20.36 11.25
C MET A 270 19.56 -21.78 11.84
N PRO A 271 19.40 -21.96 13.18
CA PRO A 271 19.11 -23.26 13.76
C PRO A 271 17.66 -23.73 13.60
N VAL A 272 16.75 -22.82 13.21
CA VAL A 272 15.30 -23.08 13.08
C VAL A 272 15.00 -23.63 11.68
N GLN A 273 14.11 -24.60 11.56
CA GLN A 273 13.63 -25.08 10.25
C GLN A 273 12.79 -23.99 9.59
N VAL A 274 12.82 -23.90 8.25
CA VAL A 274 12.15 -22.82 7.51
C VAL A 274 10.65 -22.80 7.79
N GLU A 275 10.03 -23.97 7.91
CA GLU A 275 8.60 -24.13 8.16
C GLU A 275 8.18 -23.69 9.57
N GLU A 276 9.14 -23.59 10.49
CA GLU A 276 8.92 -23.20 11.91
C GLU A 276 9.22 -21.73 12.18
N VAL A 277 9.64 -20.97 11.16
CA VAL A 277 10.04 -19.55 11.29
C VAL A 277 8.83 -18.61 11.41
N SER A 278 7.63 -19.02 11.00
CA SER A 278 6.40 -18.19 10.96
C SER A 278 5.59 -18.25 12.25
#